data_873fca3dd874de4efd2d566d97ae8792
#
_entry.id   873fca3dd874de4efd2d566d97ae8792
#
_cell.length_a   1.000
_cell.length_b   1.000
_cell.length_c   1.000
_cell.angle_alpha   90.00
_cell.angle_beta   90.00
_cell.angle_gamma   90.00
#
_symmetry.space_group_name_H-M   'P 1'
#
loop_
_entity.id
_entity.type
_entity.pdbx_description
1 polymer ?
#
loop_
_entity_poly.entity_id
_entity_poly.type
_entity_poly.pdbx_seq_one_letter_code
_entity_poly.pdbx_strand_id
1 'polypeptide(L)'
;MSTIEIILVILIAFLAGMEGILDEFQFHQPLVACTLIGLVTGNLEAGIVLGGTLQMIALGWANIGAAVAPDAALASVASAIILVLGGQGVSGVASAIAVAVPLAVAGLFLTMIVRTLAVPIVHMMDTAAEEGNIKKIEVLHIAAVCLQGIRIAIPAGALLFIPAQSVQGFLESMPAWLTDGMAIGGGMVVAVGYALVINMMATKEVWPFFIIGFVIAAISQLTLIALGALGVALALIYLRLSKMGGSSNGGGGNSGDPLDDILNDY
;
A
#
# COMPACT_ATOMS: atom_id res chain seq x y z
N MET A 1 2.66 26.97 -1.40
CA MET A 1 3.24 26.16 -0.29
C MET A 1 4.44 26.88 0.28
N SER A 2 4.58 26.89 1.61
CA SER A 2 5.77 27.42 2.30
C SER A 2 6.97 26.48 2.11
N THR A 3 8.18 26.97 2.36
CA THR A 3 9.41 26.16 2.28
C THR A 3 9.36 24.98 3.26
N ILE A 4 8.76 25.18 4.44
CA ILE A 4 8.61 24.12 5.44
C ILE A 4 7.67 23.01 4.95
N GLU A 5 6.53 23.37 4.35
CA GLU A 5 5.59 22.41 3.75
C GLU A 5 6.27 21.57 2.66
N ILE A 6 7.05 22.22 1.78
CA ILE A 6 7.79 21.53 0.72
C ILE A 6 8.77 20.50 1.31
N ILE A 7 9.55 20.89 2.33
CA ILE A 7 10.50 19.98 2.98
C ILE A 7 9.78 18.80 3.62
N LEU A 8 8.66 19.05 4.33
CA LEU A 8 7.89 18.00 4.99
C LEU A 8 7.23 17.06 3.98
N VAL A 9 6.70 17.56 2.85
CA VAL A 9 6.14 16.72 1.79
C VAL A 9 7.23 15.84 1.15
N ILE A 10 8.43 16.38 0.91
CA ILE A 10 9.56 15.59 0.39
C ILE A 10 9.99 14.52 1.41
N LEU A 11 9.99 14.84 2.71
CA LEU A 11 10.28 13.88 3.77
C LEU A 11 9.24 12.75 3.80
N ILE A 12 7.94 13.09 3.72
CA ILE A 12 6.87 12.08 3.64
C ILE A 12 7.05 11.21 2.40
N ALA A 13 7.36 11.80 1.25
CA ALA A 13 7.64 11.07 0.02
C ALA A 13 8.83 10.12 0.16
N PHE A 14 9.89 10.56 0.81
CA PHE A 14 11.07 9.74 1.08
C PHE A 14 10.72 8.56 2.00
N LEU A 15 10.01 8.79 3.11
CA LEU A 15 9.57 7.74 4.01
C LEU A 15 8.61 6.76 3.32
N ALA A 16 7.66 7.26 2.53
CA ALA A 16 6.76 6.40 1.75
C ALA A 16 7.54 5.51 0.75
N GLY A 17 8.59 6.04 0.13
CA GLY A 17 9.45 5.27 -0.77
C GLY A 17 10.23 4.16 -0.06
N MET A 18 10.75 4.41 1.15
CA MET A 18 11.40 3.41 1.98
C MET A 18 10.41 2.32 2.42
N GLU A 19 9.26 2.73 2.92
CA GLU A 19 8.24 1.83 3.45
C GLU A 19 7.58 0.94 2.38
N GLY A 20 7.60 1.33 1.11
CA GLY A 20 7.19 0.47 0.00
C GLY A 20 8.02 -0.83 -0.12
N ILE A 21 9.14 -0.94 0.59
CA ILE A 21 10.00 -2.13 0.68
C ILE A 21 10.04 -2.70 2.10
N LEU A 22 10.10 -1.84 3.13
CA LEU A 22 10.18 -2.27 4.54
C LEU A 22 8.85 -2.82 5.05
N ASP A 23 7.74 -2.20 4.62
CA ASP A 23 6.36 -2.59 4.96
C ASP A 23 6.06 -2.67 6.47
N GLU A 24 6.75 -1.83 7.28
CA GLU A 24 6.63 -1.86 8.74
C GLU A 24 5.67 -0.78 9.28
N PHE A 25 5.88 0.49 8.91
CA PHE A 25 5.09 1.63 9.40
C PHE A 25 3.99 2.09 8.45
N GLN A 26 3.87 1.47 7.29
CA GLN A 26 2.81 1.70 6.30
C GLN A 26 2.75 3.13 5.73
N PHE A 27 3.85 3.89 5.76
CA PHE A 27 3.89 5.25 5.18
C PHE A 27 3.63 5.29 3.67
N HIS A 28 3.83 4.18 2.97
CA HIS A 28 3.54 4.04 1.54
C HIS A 28 2.05 3.86 1.24
N GLN A 29 1.26 3.49 2.25
CA GLN A 29 -0.17 3.26 2.06
C GLN A 29 -0.91 4.56 1.75
N PRO A 30 -1.85 4.54 0.76
CA PRO A 30 -2.54 5.75 0.32
C PRO A 30 -3.23 6.52 1.45
N LEU A 31 -3.90 5.82 2.36
CA LEU A 31 -4.57 6.47 3.48
C LEU A 31 -3.58 7.26 4.35
N VAL A 32 -2.39 6.72 4.60
CA VAL A 32 -1.37 7.36 5.44
C VAL A 32 -0.68 8.51 4.68
N ALA A 33 -0.13 8.23 3.50
CA ALA A 33 0.62 9.22 2.73
C ALA A 33 -0.23 10.45 2.36
N CYS A 34 -1.44 10.24 1.83
CA CYS A 34 -2.32 11.35 1.44
C CYS A 34 -2.80 12.15 2.64
N THR A 35 -3.11 11.49 3.76
CA THR A 35 -3.50 12.18 5.00
C THR A 35 -2.37 13.04 5.55
N LEU A 36 -1.13 12.52 5.60
CA LEU A 36 0.02 13.28 6.06
C LEU A 36 0.33 14.48 5.17
N ILE A 37 0.26 14.32 3.85
CA ILE A 37 0.44 15.44 2.90
C ILE A 37 -0.68 16.45 3.07
N GLY A 38 -1.94 16.00 3.20
CA GLY A 38 -3.08 16.87 3.48
C GLY A 38 -2.93 17.64 4.79
N LEU A 39 -2.44 16.99 5.85
CA LEU A 39 -2.19 17.62 7.14
C LEU A 39 -1.13 18.73 7.04
N VAL A 40 0.02 18.42 6.41
CA VAL A 40 1.13 19.36 6.26
C VAL A 40 0.75 20.57 5.42
N THR A 41 -0.11 20.39 4.42
CA THR A 41 -0.50 21.44 3.47
C THR A 41 -1.80 22.14 3.82
N GLY A 42 -2.40 21.83 4.98
CA GLY A 42 -3.68 22.43 5.44
C GLY A 42 -4.91 21.94 4.67
N ASN A 43 -4.82 20.83 3.94
CA ASN A 43 -5.89 20.22 3.15
C ASN A 43 -6.28 18.83 3.69
N LEU A 44 -6.38 18.70 5.01
CA LEU A 44 -6.54 17.42 5.71
C LEU A 44 -7.75 16.61 5.20
N GLU A 45 -8.91 17.24 5.07
CA GLU A 45 -10.14 16.58 4.62
C GLU A 45 -9.97 15.97 3.22
N ALA A 46 -9.45 16.75 2.27
CA ALA A 46 -9.19 16.28 0.92
C ALA A 46 -8.15 15.14 0.89
N GLY A 47 -7.11 15.22 1.74
CA GLY A 47 -6.11 14.18 1.92
C GLY A 47 -6.71 12.88 2.44
N ILE A 48 -7.58 12.92 3.44
CA ILE A 48 -8.26 11.73 3.98
C ILE A 48 -9.18 11.11 2.93
N VAL A 49 -9.99 11.90 2.23
CA VAL A 49 -10.93 11.41 1.22
C VAL A 49 -10.17 10.77 0.04
N LEU A 50 -9.12 11.43 -0.45
CA LEU A 50 -8.26 10.86 -1.50
C LEU A 50 -7.60 9.58 -1.03
N GLY A 51 -6.98 9.62 0.15
CA GLY A 51 -6.26 8.48 0.72
C GLY A 51 -7.17 7.28 0.94
N GLY A 52 -8.36 7.48 1.52
CA GLY A 52 -9.34 6.42 1.73
C GLY A 52 -9.84 5.79 0.42
N THR A 53 -10.15 6.63 -0.58
CA THR A 53 -10.60 6.14 -1.89
C THR A 53 -9.50 5.39 -2.62
N LEU A 54 -8.30 5.95 -2.66
CA LEU A 54 -7.14 5.33 -3.31
C LEU A 54 -6.68 4.06 -2.57
N GLN A 55 -6.85 4.00 -1.24
CA GLN A 55 -6.56 2.80 -0.45
C GLN A 55 -7.42 1.62 -0.88
N MET A 56 -8.70 1.85 -1.17
CA MET A 56 -9.57 0.79 -1.68
C MET A 56 -9.08 0.26 -3.04
N ILE A 57 -8.52 1.12 -3.88
CA ILE A 57 -7.91 0.72 -5.15
C ILE A 57 -6.61 -0.05 -4.92
N ALA A 58 -5.81 0.38 -3.96
CA ALA A 58 -4.50 -0.19 -3.67
C ALA A 58 -4.54 -1.50 -2.84
N LEU A 59 -5.70 -1.94 -2.35
CA LEU A 59 -5.82 -3.18 -1.55
C LEU A 59 -5.24 -4.42 -2.25
N GLY A 60 -5.27 -4.46 -3.59
CA GLY A 60 -4.67 -5.54 -4.37
C GLY A 60 -3.22 -5.29 -4.81
N TRP A 61 -2.61 -4.17 -4.42
CA TRP A 61 -1.25 -3.81 -4.84
C TRP A 61 -0.21 -4.33 -3.85
N ALA A 62 -0.21 -5.63 -3.62
CA ALA A 62 0.79 -6.27 -2.80
C ALA A 62 1.86 -6.95 -3.67
N ASN A 63 3.12 -6.82 -3.28
CA ASN A 63 4.21 -7.56 -3.91
C ASN A 63 4.13 -9.03 -3.48
N ILE A 64 4.05 -9.95 -4.44
CA ILE A 64 3.93 -11.37 -4.16
C ILE A 64 5.04 -12.12 -4.89
N GLY A 65 6.01 -12.58 -4.13
CA GLY A 65 7.19 -13.23 -4.69
C GLY A 65 7.95 -12.33 -5.65
N ALA A 66 8.17 -12.78 -6.89
CA ALA A 66 8.83 -12.00 -7.94
C ALA A 66 7.90 -11.00 -8.65
N ALA A 67 6.59 -11.08 -8.43
CA ALA A 67 5.64 -10.16 -9.03
C ALA A 67 5.67 -8.82 -8.30
N VAL A 68 5.89 -7.75 -9.05
CA VAL A 68 5.92 -6.38 -8.53
C VAL A 68 4.59 -5.72 -8.85
N ALA A 69 3.90 -5.27 -7.81
CA ALA A 69 2.63 -4.55 -7.93
C ALA A 69 2.84 -3.10 -8.41
N PRO A 70 1.79 -2.41 -8.89
CA PRO A 70 1.81 -0.98 -9.09
C PRO A 70 2.24 -0.25 -7.82
N ASP A 71 2.99 0.84 -7.97
CA ASP A 71 3.63 1.53 -6.84
C ASP A 71 2.64 2.43 -6.10
N ALA A 72 2.18 1.97 -4.95
CA ALA A 72 1.25 2.71 -4.10
C ALA A 72 1.88 4.00 -3.52
N ALA A 73 3.19 4.01 -3.24
CA ALA A 73 3.87 5.17 -2.69
C ALA A 73 3.88 6.34 -3.70
N LEU A 74 4.27 6.08 -4.96
CA LEU A 74 4.27 7.14 -5.98
C LEU A 74 2.85 7.60 -6.30
N ALA A 75 1.91 6.67 -6.44
CA ALA A 75 0.50 7.00 -6.68
C ALA A 75 -0.06 7.92 -5.60
N SER A 76 0.16 7.58 -4.33
CA SER A 76 -0.35 8.32 -3.18
C SER A 76 0.28 9.70 -3.06
N VAL A 77 1.60 9.77 -3.08
CA VAL A 77 2.34 11.01 -2.90
C VAL A 77 2.07 11.97 -4.05
N ALA A 78 2.17 11.49 -5.29
CA ALA A 78 2.02 12.36 -6.46
C ALA A 78 0.58 12.84 -6.63
N SER A 79 -0.43 11.96 -6.43
CA SER A 79 -1.83 12.37 -6.51
C SER A 79 -2.21 13.36 -5.39
N ALA A 80 -1.67 13.19 -4.18
CA ALA A 80 -1.90 14.15 -3.09
C ALA A 80 -1.27 15.52 -3.38
N ILE A 81 -0.04 15.55 -3.91
CA ILE A 81 0.61 16.80 -4.34
C ILE A 81 -0.22 17.48 -5.44
N ILE A 82 -0.67 16.75 -6.45
CA ILE A 82 -1.50 17.27 -7.55
C ILE A 82 -2.81 17.82 -7.03
N LEU A 83 -3.48 17.12 -6.10
CA LEU A 83 -4.72 17.57 -5.47
C LEU A 83 -4.52 18.90 -4.73
N VAL A 84 -3.46 19.01 -3.94
CA VAL A 84 -3.12 20.23 -3.19
C VAL A 84 -2.79 21.39 -4.12
N LEU A 85 -1.94 21.18 -5.14
CA LEU A 85 -1.59 22.19 -6.13
C LEU A 85 -2.79 22.59 -7.00
N GLY A 86 -3.70 21.65 -7.26
CA GLY A 86 -4.95 21.88 -7.98
C GLY A 86 -5.94 22.79 -7.24
N GLY A 87 -5.83 22.92 -5.91
CA GLY A 87 -6.62 23.83 -5.10
C GLY A 87 -8.13 23.59 -5.09
N GLN A 88 -8.58 22.45 -5.63
CA GLN A 88 -10.01 22.10 -5.75
C GLN A 88 -10.58 21.45 -4.47
N GLY A 89 -9.75 21.18 -3.47
CA GLY A 89 -10.16 20.50 -2.25
C GLY A 89 -10.77 19.11 -2.54
N VAL A 90 -11.85 18.77 -1.84
CA VAL A 90 -12.51 17.46 -2.00
C VAL A 90 -13.07 17.25 -3.41
N SER A 91 -13.51 18.29 -4.12
CA SER A 91 -14.03 18.16 -5.49
C SER A 91 -12.99 17.71 -6.51
N GLY A 92 -11.69 17.94 -6.24
CA GLY A 92 -10.59 17.50 -7.08
C GLY A 92 -10.17 16.03 -6.90
N VAL A 93 -10.74 15.31 -5.94
CA VAL A 93 -10.36 13.94 -5.61
C VAL A 93 -10.51 12.99 -6.81
N ALA A 94 -11.60 13.08 -7.56
CA ALA A 94 -11.82 12.23 -8.73
C ALA A 94 -10.73 12.42 -9.79
N SER A 95 -10.35 13.67 -10.07
CA SER A 95 -9.26 14.00 -11.00
C SER A 95 -7.90 13.52 -10.49
N ALA A 96 -7.63 13.66 -9.18
CA ALA A 96 -6.41 13.16 -8.57
C ALA A 96 -6.29 11.62 -8.66
N ILE A 97 -7.39 10.89 -8.46
CA ILE A 97 -7.45 9.43 -8.61
C ILE A 97 -7.20 9.03 -10.07
N ALA A 98 -7.78 9.75 -11.03
CA ALA A 98 -7.56 9.46 -12.45
C ALA A 98 -6.07 9.53 -12.85
N VAL A 99 -5.30 10.38 -12.19
CA VAL A 99 -3.84 10.49 -12.41
C VAL A 99 -3.06 9.48 -11.57
N ALA A 100 -3.58 9.06 -10.41
CA ALA A 100 -2.88 8.16 -9.49
C ALA A 100 -2.57 6.79 -10.11
N VAL A 101 -3.50 6.20 -10.87
CA VAL A 101 -3.33 4.86 -11.47
C VAL A 101 -2.19 4.83 -12.51
N PRO A 102 -2.11 5.74 -13.49
CA PRO A 102 -0.93 5.82 -14.37
C PRO A 102 0.37 6.07 -13.63
N LEU A 103 0.34 6.89 -12.58
CA LEU A 103 1.53 7.15 -11.77
C LEU A 103 1.97 5.91 -10.98
N ALA A 104 1.04 5.06 -10.53
CA ALA A 104 1.38 3.78 -9.93
C ALA A 104 2.14 2.87 -10.90
N VAL A 105 1.72 2.84 -12.17
CA VAL A 105 2.40 2.09 -13.24
C VAL A 105 3.77 2.69 -13.55
N ALA A 106 3.86 4.01 -13.62
CA ALA A 106 5.16 4.69 -13.79
C ALA A 106 6.10 4.41 -12.62
N GLY A 107 5.58 4.35 -11.39
CA GLY A 107 6.31 3.96 -10.18
C GLY A 107 6.86 2.55 -10.25
N LEU A 108 6.13 1.61 -10.86
CA LEU A 108 6.61 0.25 -11.11
C LEU A 108 7.92 0.25 -11.92
N PHE A 109 8.00 1.05 -12.99
CA PHE A 109 9.24 1.17 -13.77
C PHE A 109 10.40 1.75 -12.95
N LEU A 110 10.13 2.78 -12.15
CA LEU A 110 11.14 3.34 -11.25
C LEU A 110 11.61 2.29 -10.21
N THR A 111 10.69 1.49 -9.68
CA THR A 111 11.01 0.38 -8.78
C THR A 111 11.95 -0.62 -9.45
N MET A 112 11.69 -1.02 -10.68
CA MET A 112 12.54 -1.95 -11.43
C MET A 112 13.94 -1.37 -11.65
N ILE A 113 14.05 -0.10 -12.00
CA ILE A 113 15.34 0.58 -12.17
C ILE A 113 16.14 0.55 -10.87
N VAL A 114 15.53 0.96 -9.76
CA VAL A 114 16.22 1.04 -8.46
C VAL A 114 16.57 -0.34 -7.92
N ARG A 115 15.73 -1.36 -8.11
CA ARG A 115 16.08 -2.75 -7.77
C ARG A 115 17.30 -3.24 -8.56
N THR A 116 17.39 -2.89 -9.84
CA THR A 116 18.57 -3.21 -10.65
C THR A 116 19.83 -2.48 -10.14
N LEU A 117 19.69 -1.21 -9.76
CA LEU A 117 20.79 -0.44 -9.15
C LEU A 117 21.20 -0.94 -7.76
N ALA A 118 20.31 -1.62 -7.05
CA ALA A 118 20.62 -2.22 -5.75
C ALA A 118 21.47 -3.51 -5.86
N VAL A 119 21.45 -4.20 -7.02
CA VAL A 119 22.21 -5.45 -7.20
C VAL A 119 23.70 -5.31 -6.90
N PRO A 120 24.44 -4.30 -7.43
CA PRO A 120 25.84 -4.08 -7.05
C PRO A 120 26.04 -3.84 -5.54
N ILE A 121 25.08 -3.17 -4.88
CA ILE A 121 25.14 -2.91 -3.44
C ILE A 121 25.06 -4.24 -2.67
N VAL A 122 24.18 -5.15 -3.10
CA VAL A 122 24.05 -6.50 -2.52
C VAL A 122 25.36 -7.28 -2.68
N HIS A 123 25.98 -7.28 -3.85
CA HIS A 123 27.29 -7.95 -4.04
C HIS A 123 28.41 -7.35 -3.18
N MET A 124 28.37 -6.03 -2.93
CA MET A 124 29.30 -5.43 -1.97
C MET A 124 29.02 -5.87 -0.52
N MET A 125 27.75 -6.16 -0.17
CA MET A 125 27.39 -6.73 1.13
C MET A 125 27.87 -8.18 1.27
N ASP A 126 27.78 -8.99 0.19
CA ASP A 126 28.29 -10.35 0.17
C ASP A 126 29.81 -10.36 0.47
N THR A 127 30.57 -9.53 -0.23
CA THR A 127 32.01 -9.36 0.03
C THR A 127 32.30 -8.90 1.48
N ALA A 128 31.50 -7.96 1.99
CA ALA A 128 31.66 -7.49 3.36
C ALA A 128 31.33 -8.59 4.39
N ALA A 129 30.41 -9.50 4.07
CA ALA A 129 30.07 -10.65 4.90
C ALA A 129 31.23 -11.66 4.94
N GLU A 130 31.88 -11.94 3.80
CA GLU A 130 33.09 -12.79 3.74
C GLU A 130 34.25 -12.19 4.57
N GLU A 131 34.38 -10.86 4.59
CA GLU A 131 35.37 -10.13 5.39
C GLU A 131 34.98 -10.06 6.89
N GLY A 132 33.77 -10.48 7.29
CA GLY A 132 33.23 -10.33 8.64
C GLY A 132 32.97 -8.88 9.06
N ASN A 133 32.79 -7.97 8.09
CA ASN A 133 32.64 -6.53 8.34
C ASN A 133 31.17 -6.12 8.48
N ILE A 134 30.59 -6.33 9.66
CA ILE A 134 29.19 -6.03 9.96
C ILE A 134 28.83 -4.55 9.71
N LYS A 135 29.70 -3.63 10.12
CA LYS A 135 29.44 -2.18 9.92
C LYS A 135 29.27 -1.80 8.45
N LYS A 136 30.07 -2.41 7.56
CA LYS A 136 29.98 -2.17 6.12
C LYS A 136 28.67 -2.70 5.57
N ILE A 137 28.18 -3.85 6.06
CA ILE A 137 26.87 -4.42 5.70
C ILE A 137 25.74 -3.47 6.12
N GLU A 138 25.76 -2.98 7.37
CA GLU A 138 24.73 -2.06 7.88
C GLU A 138 24.66 -0.76 7.05
N VAL A 139 25.81 -0.16 6.75
CA VAL A 139 25.87 1.08 5.95
C VAL A 139 25.34 0.84 4.52
N LEU A 140 25.73 -0.26 3.88
CA LEU A 140 25.25 -0.60 2.54
C LEU A 140 23.75 -0.91 2.53
N HIS A 141 23.24 -1.57 3.58
CA HIS A 141 21.80 -1.83 3.74
C HIS A 141 21.02 -0.52 3.86
N ILE A 142 21.43 0.38 4.76
CA ILE A 142 20.79 1.69 4.89
C ILE A 142 20.86 2.48 3.57
N ALA A 143 21.98 2.44 2.86
CA ALA A 143 22.13 3.10 1.57
C ALA A 143 21.14 2.55 0.53
N ALA A 144 20.95 1.22 0.47
CA ALA A 144 19.99 0.59 -0.43
C ALA A 144 18.54 0.98 -0.10
N VAL A 145 18.19 1.05 1.20
CA VAL A 145 16.86 1.51 1.63
C VAL A 145 16.65 2.99 1.33
N CYS A 146 17.65 3.84 1.57
CA CYS A 146 17.59 5.26 1.23
C CYS A 146 17.42 5.48 -0.29
N LEU A 147 18.00 4.64 -1.13
CA LEU A 147 17.84 4.69 -2.58
C LEU A 147 16.37 4.50 -2.98
N GLN A 148 15.63 3.65 -2.25
CA GLN A 148 14.18 3.49 -2.45
C GLN A 148 13.40 4.73 -2.02
N GLY A 149 13.80 5.39 -0.94
CA GLY A 149 13.23 6.67 -0.52
C GLY A 149 13.44 7.77 -1.58
N ILE A 150 14.65 7.88 -2.10
CA ILE A 150 15.03 8.85 -3.15
C ILE A 150 14.19 8.64 -4.42
N ARG A 151 13.87 7.41 -4.78
CA ARG A 151 13.03 7.04 -5.92
C ARG A 151 11.68 7.76 -5.94
N ILE A 152 11.07 7.95 -4.78
CA ILE A 152 9.80 8.65 -4.64
C ILE A 152 10.01 10.15 -4.36
N ALA A 153 11.02 10.50 -3.59
CA ALA A 153 11.32 11.90 -3.25
C ALA A 153 11.67 12.76 -4.48
N ILE A 154 12.38 12.21 -5.48
CA ILE A 154 12.73 12.95 -6.70
C ILE A 154 11.49 13.33 -7.53
N PRO A 155 10.59 12.42 -7.92
CA PRO A 155 9.36 12.79 -8.61
C PRO A 155 8.47 13.72 -7.79
N ALA A 156 8.36 13.51 -6.47
CA ALA A 156 7.60 14.39 -5.59
C ALA A 156 8.19 15.82 -5.60
N GLY A 157 9.50 15.95 -5.46
CA GLY A 157 10.19 17.23 -5.58
C GLY A 157 9.96 17.88 -6.93
N ALA A 158 10.07 17.13 -8.03
CA ALA A 158 9.83 17.67 -9.37
C ALA A 158 8.40 18.21 -9.53
N LEU A 159 7.39 17.50 -9.00
CA LEU A 159 6.00 17.96 -9.03
C LEU A 159 5.78 19.26 -8.25
N LEU A 160 6.48 19.45 -7.12
CA LEU A 160 6.36 20.65 -6.29
C LEU A 160 6.93 21.92 -6.98
N PHE A 161 7.79 21.78 -7.99
CA PHE A 161 8.30 22.89 -8.79
C PHE A 161 7.38 23.27 -9.97
N ILE A 162 6.34 22.47 -10.25
CA ILE A 162 5.36 22.79 -11.29
C ILE A 162 4.44 23.91 -10.77
N PRO A 163 4.25 25.02 -11.54
CA PRO A 163 3.32 26.06 -11.13
C PRO A 163 1.90 25.52 -10.91
N ALA A 164 1.27 25.92 -9.80
CA ALA A 164 -0.09 25.46 -9.45
C ALA A 164 -1.11 25.72 -10.58
N GLN A 165 -0.98 26.86 -11.29
CA GLN A 165 -1.83 27.20 -12.43
C GLN A 165 -1.71 26.18 -13.58
N SER A 166 -0.52 25.64 -13.82
CA SER A 166 -0.32 24.59 -14.83
C SER A 166 -0.99 23.29 -14.45
N VAL A 167 -0.94 22.92 -13.16
CA VAL A 167 -1.62 21.74 -12.64
C VAL A 167 -3.14 21.92 -12.72
N GLN A 168 -3.66 23.08 -12.32
CA GLN A 168 -5.09 23.41 -12.42
C GLN A 168 -5.57 23.35 -13.87
N GLY A 169 -4.88 24.02 -14.79
CA GLY A 169 -5.22 24.01 -16.21
C GLY A 169 -5.17 22.61 -16.83
N PHE A 170 -4.24 21.77 -16.41
CA PHE A 170 -4.20 20.36 -16.82
C PHE A 170 -5.43 19.58 -16.31
N LEU A 171 -5.75 19.68 -15.02
CA LEU A 171 -6.90 18.99 -14.44
C LEU A 171 -8.23 19.44 -15.05
N GLU A 172 -8.39 20.75 -15.29
CA GLU A 172 -9.59 21.31 -15.93
C GLU A 172 -9.72 20.94 -17.41
N SER A 173 -8.60 20.71 -18.09
CA SER A 173 -8.57 20.28 -19.49
C SER A 173 -8.85 18.79 -19.69
N MET A 174 -8.86 17.99 -18.62
CA MET A 174 -9.12 16.57 -18.70
C MET A 174 -10.57 16.30 -19.11
N PRO A 175 -10.81 15.59 -20.25
CA PRO A 175 -12.17 15.26 -20.65
C PRO A 175 -12.83 14.30 -19.64
N ALA A 176 -14.12 14.47 -19.37
CA ALA A 176 -14.88 13.64 -18.44
C ALA A 176 -14.77 12.13 -18.77
N TRP A 177 -14.81 11.77 -20.07
CA TRP A 177 -14.68 10.37 -20.49
C TRP A 177 -13.33 9.75 -20.06
N LEU A 178 -12.26 10.55 -20.01
CA LEU A 178 -10.93 10.08 -19.57
C LEU A 178 -10.92 9.88 -18.06
N THR A 179 -11.41 10.86 -17.30
CA THR A 179 -11.49 10.78 -15.82
C THR A 179 -12.37 9.62 -15.39
N ASP A 180 -13.55 9.47 -16.00
CA ASP A 180 -14.49 8.39 -15.70
C ASP A 180 -13.93 7.02 -16.14
N GLY A 181 -13.32 6.96 -17.32
CA GLY A 181 -12.70 5.75 -17.85
C GLY A 181 -11.54 5.27 -16.95
N MET A 182 -10.73 6.17 -16.43
CA MET A 182 -9.63 5.84 -15.51
C MET A 182 -10.16 5.44 -14.12
N ALA A 183 -11.23 6.06 -13.63
CA ALA A 183 -11.88 5.66 -12.40
C ALA A 183 -12.47 4.23 -12.50
N ILE A 184 -13.14 3.91 -13.62
CA ILE A 184 -13.64 2.56 -13.92
C ILE A 184 -12.47 1.58 -14.04
N GLY A 185 -11.40 1.94 -14.77
CA GLY A 185 -10.20 1.14 -14.91
C GLY A 185 -9.54 0.85 -13.55
N GLY A 186 -9.46 1.85 -12.68
CA GLY A 186 -9.01 1.70 -11.30
C GLY A 186 -9.85 0.67 -10.54
N GLY A 187 -11.18 0.75 -10.65
CA GLY A 187 -12.09 -0.24 -10.06
C GLY A 187 -11.87 -1.68 -10.58
N MET A 188 -11.54 -1.84 -11.87
CA MET A 188 -11.19 -3.15 -12.43
C MET A 188 -9.88 -3.70 -11.85
N VAL A 189 -8.88 -2.86 -11.63
CA VAL A 189 -7.62 -3.25 -10.96
C VAL A 189 -7.87 -3.73 -9.53
N VAL A 190 -8.82 -3.10 -8.80
CA VAL A 190 -9.26 -3.57 -7.48
C VAL A 190 -9.83 -4.99 -7.57
N ALA A 191 -10.68 -5.27 -8.55
CA ALA A 191 -11.25 -6.61 -8.72
C ALA A 191 -10.17 -7.68 -8.96
N VAL A 192 -9.14 -7.36 -9.76
CA VAL A 192 -7.97 -8.23 -9.95
C VAL A 192 -7.20 -8.43 -8.65
N GLY A 193 -7.01 -7.37 -7.87
CA GLY A 193 -6.35 -7.43 -6.56
C GLY A 193 -7.09 -8.35 -5.59
N TYR A 194 -8.41 -8.21 -5.47
CA TYR A 194 -9.22 -9.13 -4.66
C TYR A 194 -9.14 -10.56 -5.16
N ALA A 195 -9.17 -10.78 -6.49
CA ALA A 195 -9.04 -12.11 -7.07
C ALA A 195 -7.69 -12.76 -6.72
N LEU A 196 -6.60 -11.99 -6.70
CA LEU A 196 -5.27 -12.46 -6.28
C LEU A 196 -5.26 -12.85 -4.80
N VAL A 197 -5.79 -12.01 -3.92
CA VAL A 197 -5.88 -12.28 -2.47
C VAL A 197 -6.73 -13.54 -2.22
N ILE A 198 -7.90 -13.64 -2.86
CA ILE A 198 -8.76 -14.82 -2.76
C ILE A 198 -8.01 -16.08 -3.22
N ASN A 199 -7.32 -16.01 -4.36
CA ASN A 199 -6.59 -17.16 -4.90
C ASN A 199 -5.44 -17.63 -4.01
N MET A 200 -4.76 -16.71 -3.31
CA MET A 200 -3.71 -17.05 -2.34
C MET A 200 -4.27 -17.69 -1.07
N MET A 201 -5.43 -17.23 -0.61
CA MET A 201 -6.05 -17.70 0.63
C MET A 201 -7.02 -18.86 0.42
N ALA A 202 -7.26 -19.26 -0.83
CA ALA A 202 -8.27 -20.26 -1.20
C ALA A 202 -7.83 -21.67 -0.79
N THR A 203 -8.21 -22.07 0.41
CA THR A 203 -8.21 -23.47 0.84
C THR A 203 -9.64 -24.01 0.84
N LYS A 204 -9.80 -25.33 0.75
CA LYS A 204 -11.14 -25.96 0.78
C LYS A 204 -11.94 -25.59 2.05
N GLU A 205 -11.24 -25.30 3.14
CA GLU A 205 -11.82 -24.95 4.43
C GLU A 205 -12.30 -23.49 4.48
N VAL A 206 -11.69 -22.59 3.71
CA VAL A 206 -12.00 -21.14 3.72
C VAL A 206 -13.09 -20.79 2.69
N TRP A 207 -13.29 -21.58 1.63
CA TRP A 207 -14.31 -21.35 0.61
C TRP A 207 -15.73 -21.09 1.13
N PRO A 208 -16.24 -21.83 2.14
CA PRO A 208 -17.57 -21.55 2.70
C PRO A 208 -17.71 -20.14 3.25
N PHE A 209 -16.65 -19.61 3.88
CA PHE A 209 -16.66 -18.24 4.41
C PHE A 209 -16.65 -17.18 3.31
N PHE A 210 -15.98 -17.47 2.20
CA PHE A 210 -16.05 -16.60 1.01
C PHE A 210 -17.47 -16.50 0.46
N ILE A 211 -18.17 -17.64 0.33
CA ILE A 211 -19.57 -17.66 -0.16
C ILE A 211 -20.48 -16.90 0.80
N ILE A 212 -20.34 -17.10 2.11
CA ILE A 212 -21.10 -16.36 3.13
C ILE A 212 -20.83 -14.85 2.98
N GLY A 213 -19.57 -14.44 2.90
CA GLY A 213 -19.20 -13.03 2.72
C GLY A 213 -19.76 -12.42 1.45
N PHE A 214 -19.71 -13.17 0.34
CA PHE A 214 -20.25 -12.72 -0.94
C PHE A 214 -21.78 -12.50 -0.89
N VAL A 215 -22.52 -13.43 -0.27
CA VAL A 215 -23.98 -13.31 -0.11
C VAL A 215 -24.33 -12.14 0.80
N ILE A 216 -23.60 -11.96 1.91
CA ILE A 216 -23.84 -10.86 2.85
C ILE A 216 -23.49 -9.51 2.19
N ALA A 217 -22.44 -9.44 1.39
CA ALA A 217 -22.04 -8.23 0.67
C ALA A 217 -23.08 -7.78 -0.37
N ALA A 218 -23.92 -8.68 -0.87
CA ALA A 218 -25.03 -8.34 -1.76
C ALA A 218 -26.18 -7.58 -1.05
N ILE A 219 -26.18 -7.55 0.30
CA ILE A 219 -27.19 -6.83 1.09
C ILE A 219 -26.74 -5.37 1.21
N SER A 220 -27.31 -4.50 0.41
CA SER A 220 -26.91 -3.09 0.27
C SER A 220 -27.06 -2.22 1.55
N GLN A 221 -27.77 -2.71 2.57
CA GLN A 221 -28.00 -2.00 3.83
C GLN A 221 -26.91 -2.25 4.89
N LEU A 222 -25.99 -3.20 4.66
CA LEU A 222 -24.89 -3.49 5.58
C LEU A 222 -23.71 -2.56 5.32
N THR A 223 -23.24 -1.90 6.37
CA THR A 223 -22.03 -1.07 6.30
C THR A 223 -20.78 -1.95 6.27
N LEU A 224 -19.68 -1.43 5.71
CA LEU A 224 -18.36 -2.10 5.72
C LEU A 224 -17.90 -2.45 7.14
N ILE A 225 -18.23 -1.60 8.12
CA ILE A 225 -17.92 -1.86 9.54
C ILE A 225 -18.68 -3.09 10.05
N ALA A 226 -19.98 -3.21 9.70
CA ALA A 226 -20.78 -4.36 10.08
C ALA A 226 -20.26 -5.65 9.43
N LEU A 227 -19.87 -5.60 8.15
CA LEU A 227 -19.25 -6.73 7.45
C LEU A 227 -17.92 -7.14 8.08
N GLY A 228 -17.07 -6.17 8.44
CA GLY A 228 -15.82 -6.42 9.15
C GLY A 228 -16.04 -7.09 10.52
N ALA A 229 -16.99 -6.59 11.30
CA ALA A 229 -17.33 -7.17 12.60
C ALA A 229 -17.86 -8.62 12.49
N LEU A 230 -18.71 -8.89 11.49
CA LEU A 230 -19.18 -10.25 11.18
C LEU A 230 -18.03 -11.17 10.77
N GLY A 231 -17.10 -10.68 9.95
CA GLY A 231 -15.90 -11.41 9.54
C GLY A 231 -15.04 -11.81 10.74
N VAL A 232 -14.76 -10.88 11.65
CA VAL A 232 -14.02 -11.14 12.89
C VAL A 232 -14.76 -12.16 13.76
N ALA A 233 -16.08 -12.03 13.93
CA ALA A 233 -16.87 -12.97 14.71
C ALA A 233 -16.81 -14.40 14.14
N LEU A 234 -16.96 -14.55 12.81
CA LEU A 234 -16.85 -15.84 12.13
C LEU A 234 -15.45 -16.45 12.26
N ALA A 235 -14.40 -15.63 12.12
CA ALA A 235 -13.02 -16.09 12.31
C ALA A 235 -12.79 -16.61 13.75
N LEU A 236 -13.27 -15.90 14.77
CA LEU A 236 -13.15 -16.33 16.15
C LEU A 236 -13.93 -17.62 16.44
N ILE A 237 -15.12 -17.80 15.86
CA ILE A 237 -15.91 -19.03 15.97
C ILE A 237 -15.15 -20.18 15.31
N TYR A 238 -14.62 -19.98 14.10
CA TYR A 238 -13.83 -21.00 13.39
C TYR A 238 -12.61 -21.44 14.19
N LEU A 239 -11.84 -20.49 14.73
CA LEU A 239 -10.67 -20.79 15.55
C LEU A 239 -11.03 -21.61 16.83
N ARG A 240 -12.16 -21.30 17.46
CA ARG A 240 -12.63 -22.10 18.63
C ARG A 240 -13.04 -23.50 18.23
N LEU A 241 -13.81 -23.65 17.14
CA LEU A 241 -14.23 -24.94 16.64
C LEU A 241 -13.06 -25.84 16.21
N SER A 242 -12.08 -25.23 15.51
CA SER A 242 -10.85 -25.92 15.10
C SER A 242 -10.06 -26.47 16.29
N LYS A 243 -9.91 -25.68 17.37
CA LYS A 243 -9.25 -26.13 18.60
C LYS A 243 -10.03 -27.23 19.33
N MET A 244 -11.36 -27.21 19.29
CA MET A 244 -12.21 -28.27 19.88
C MET A 244 -12.14 -29.59 19.09
N GLY A 245 -12.03 -29.51 17.75
CA GLY A 245 -11.89 -30.68 16.89
C GLY A 245 -10.54 -31.39 17.02
N GLY A 246 -9.46 -30.66 17.30
CA GLY A 246 -8.13 -31.23 17.54
C GLY A 246 -7.98 -31.94 18.89
N SER A 247 -8.90 -31.70 19.84
CA SER A 247 -8.82 -32.29 21.19
C SER A 247 -9.48 -33.67 21.33
N SER A 248 -10.06 -34.25 20.28
CA SER A 248 -10.81 -35.51 20.39
C SER A 248 -10.01 -36.77 20.00
N ASN A 249 -8.70 -36.69 19.76
CA ASN A 249 -7.90 -37.87 19.47
C ASN A 249 -6.60 -37.89 20.33
N GLY A 250 -6.66 -38.50 21.50
CA GLY A 250 -5.48 -38.80 22.32
C GLY A 250 -5.68 -38.49 23.81
N GLY A 251 -6.15 -39.47 24.56
CA GLY A 251 -6.03 -39.44 26.03
C GLY A 251 -4.55 -39.49 26.42
N GLY A 252 -4.12 -38.60 27.31
CA GLY A 252 -2.80 -38.65 27.91
C GLY A 252 -2.20 -37.26 28.07
N GLY A 253 -2.23 -36.74 29.31
CA GLY A 253 -1.88 -35.38 29.70
C GLY A 253 -0.51 -34.90 29.23
N ASN A 254 -0.49 -33.65 28.90
CA ASN A 254 0.51 -32.72 29.43
C ASN A 254 0.06 -31.28 29.12
N SER A 255 0.07 -30.44 30.14
CA SER A 255 -0.12 -29.01 30.02
C SER A 255 1.12 -28.38 29.37
N GLY A 256 1.22 -28.45 28.04
CA GLY A 256 2.26 -27.79 27.24
C GLY A 256 1.82 -26.39 26.84
N ASP A 257 2.73 -25.46 26.92
CA ASP A 257 2.58 -24.10 26.44
C ASP A 257 2.23 -24.11 24.94
N PRO A 258 1.18 -23.36 24.49
CA PRO A 258 0.85 -23.26 23.05
C PRO A 258 1.99 -22.75 22.16
N LEU A 259 3.06 -22.20 22.72
CA LEU A 259 4.26 -21.75 22.00
C LEU A 259 5.22 -22.90 21.68
N ASP A 260 5.20 -24.00 22.43
CA ASP A 260 6.10 -25.15 22.15
C ASP A 260 5.71 -25.92 20.88
N ASP A 261 4.43 -25.94 20.52
CA ASP A 261 3.96 -26.59 19.29
C ASP A 261 4.35 -25.81 18.03
N ILE A 262 4.53 -24.48 18.14
CA ILE A 262 4.94 -23.62 17.00
C ILE A 262 6.46 -23.68 16.76
N LEU A 263 7.25 -23.93 17.81
CA LEU A 263 8.71 -23.94 17.74
C LEU A 263 9.32 -25.28 17.28
N ASN A 264 8.53 -26.37 17.32
CA ASN A 264 8.99 -27.70 16.97
C ASN A 264 8.62 -28.15 15.53
N ASP A 265 7.93 -27.29 14.76
CA ASP A 265 7.54 -27.55 13.37
C ASP A 265 8.47 -26.86 12.33
N TYR A 266 9.68 -26.44 12.76
CA TYR A 266 10.74 -25.94 11.88
C TYR A 266 12.01 -26.79 11.97
#